data_5b1863b54caf32de6da47c1027e0a102
#
_entry.id   5b1863b54caf32de6da47c1027e0a102
#
_cell.length_a   1.000
_cell.length_b   1.000
_cell.length_c   1.000
_cell.angle_alpha   90.00
_cell.angle_beta   90.00
_cell.angle_gamma   90.00
#
_symmetry.space_group_name_H-M   'P 1'
#
loop_
_entity.id
_entity.type
_entity.pdbx_description
1 polymer ?
#
loop_
_entity_poly.entity_id
_entity_poly.type
_entity_poly.pdbx_seq_one_letter_code
_entity_poly.pdbx_strand_id
1 'polypeptide(L)'
;DRGKKSKECFLLGKELVEKYGAIYLRGNHEEYFLQFLHAPEDWMTGYVRNGGKETIDSLLHSGATEEYSPTEIAMMIRSRYKDLVDFLIDRPLNFEWGKYLFVHAGVDLTKKDWKETDPRDFIWIRDSFHTGKNNTGKTIVFGHTITPMLHGDMQTTDLWISDHKIGIDGGAVFGGSVHGVIFDQKGIVQDIEYQNMSGPWQPDF
;
A
#
# COMPACT_ATOMS: atom_id res chain seq x y z
N ASP A 1 1.92 -1.82 6.60
CA ASP A 1 1.82 -2.63 7.82
C ASP A 1 2.11 -4.11 7.58
N ARG A 2 1.54 -5.05 8.37
CA ARG A 2 1.80 -6.50 8.35
C ARG A 2 3.23 -6.91 8.75
N GLY A 3 4.23 -6.09 8.47
CA GLY A 3 5.62 -6.38 8.81
C GLY A 3 5.96 -5.97 10.25
N LYS A 4 6.88 -6.74 10.89
CA LYS A 4 7.37 -6.45 12.25
C LYS A 4 8.09 -5.10 12.39
N LYS A 5 8.49 -4.48 11.28
CA LYS A 5 9.16 -3.18 11.20
C LYS A 5 8.28 -2.10 10.57
N SER A 6 6.96 -2.17 10.79
CA SER A 6 6.01 -1.19 10.24
C SER A 6 6.31 0.24 10.67
N LYS A 7 6.68 0.44 11.94
CA LYS A 7 7.11 1.75 12.46
C LYS A 7 8.29 2.32 11.67
N GLU A 8 9.32 1.52 11.45
CA GLU A 8 10.52 1.94 10.74
C GLU A 8 10.20 2.28 9.27
N CYS A 9 9.30 1.52 8.64
CA CYS A 9 8.85 1.81 7.28
C CYS A 9 8.10 3.14 7.20
N PHE A 10 7.19 3.40 8.13
CA PHE A 10 6.48 4.69 8.19
C PHE A 10 7.43 5.86 8.40
N LEU A 11 8.37 5.73 9.35
CA LEU A 11 9.34 6.79 9.66
C LEU A 11 10.29 7.04 8.48
N LEU A 12 10.74 5.99 7.81
CA LEU A 12 11.56 6.11 6.60
C LEU A 12 10.78 6.78 5.46
N GLY A 13 9.52 6.37 5.23
CA GLY A 13 8.66 7.00 4.23
C GLY A 13 8.46 8.49 4.49
N LYS A 14 8.21 8.86 5.76
CA LYS A 14 8.10 10.26 6.18
C LYS A 14 9.42 11.02 5.94
N GLU A 15 10.55 10.45 6.32
CA GLU A 15 11.87 11.05 6.10
C GLU A 15 12.16 11.29 4.61
N LEU A 16 11.84 10.30 3.75
CA LEU A 16 12.04 10.43 2.31
C LEU A 16 11.20 11.58 1.72
N VAL A 17 9.97 11.75 2.18
CA VAL A 17 9.12 12.87 1.75
C VAL A 17 9.69 14.20 2.22
N GLU A 18 10.03 14.34 3.50
CA GLU A 18 10.44 15.61 4.10
C GLU A 18 11.84 16.07 3.68
N LYS A 19 12.78 15.14 3.54
CA LYS A 19 14.17 15.49 3.21
C LYS A 19 14.47 15.44 1.71
N TYR A 20 13.81 14.56 0.97
CA TYR A 20 14.16 14.28 -0.43
C TYR A 20 13.04 14.58 -1.42
N GLY A 21 11.88 15.04 -0.94
CA GLY A 21 10.75 15.37 -1.80
C GLY A 21 10.10 14.16 -2.47
N ALA A 22 10.24 12.97 -1.88
CA ALA A 22 9.56 11.78 -2.37
C ALA A 22 8.04 11.92 -2.29
N ILE A 23 7.32 11.17 -3.10
CA ILE A 23 5.86 11.08 -3.03
C ILE A 23 5.49 9.78 -2.32
N TYR A 24 4.78 9.89 -1.21
CA TYR A 24 4.22 8.77 -0.46
C TYR A 24 2.72 8.71 -0.75
N LEU A 25 2.25 7.67 -1.41
CA LEU A 25 0.83 7.48 -1.68
C LEU A 25 0.16 6.74 -0.52
N ARG A 26 -1.02 7.20 -0.11
CA ARG A 26 -1.83 6.49 0.87
C ARG A 26 -2.47 5.26 0.22
N GLY A 27 -2.31 4.11 0.87
CA GLY A 27 -2.95 2.86 0.52
C GLY A 27 -4.09 2.48 1.49
N ASN A 28 -4.71 1.33 1.24
CA ASN A 28 -5.78 0.81 2.09
C ASN A 28 -5.31 0.43 3.50
N HIS A 29 -4.04 0.10 3.68
CA HIS A 29 -3.49 -0.22 4.99
C HIS A 29 -3.25 1.01 5.85
N GLU A 30 -2.81 2.14 5.27
CA GLU A 30 -2.83 3.43 5.96
C GLU A 30 -4.25 3.84 6.33
N GLU A 31 -5.23 3.61 5.44
CA GLU A 31 -6.64 3.86 5.73
C GLU A 31 -7.16 3.01 6.90
N TYR A 32 -6.87 1.70 6.93
CA TYR A 32 -7.21 0.83 8.06
C TYR A 32 -6.63 1.34 9.39
N PHE A 33 -5.35 1.75 9.38
CA PHE A 33 -4.70 2.30 10.56
C PHE A 33 -5.37 3.58 11.04
N LEU A 34 -5.67 4.50 10.14
CA LEU A 34 -6.34 5.77 10.48
C LEU A 34 -7.77 5.56 10.97
N GLN A 35 -8.53 4.64 10.37
CA GLN A 35 -9.87 4.27 10.82
C GLN A 35 -9.84 3.62 12.21
N PHE A 36 -8.87 2.71 12.46
CA PHE A 36 -8.66 2.16 13.79
C PHE A 36 -8.37 3.26 14.82
N LEU A 37 -7.50 4.21 14.49
CA LEU A 37 -7.24 5.33 15.40
C LEU A 37 -8.47 6.21 15.62
N HIS A 38 -9.37 6.34 14.65
CA HIS A 38 -10.58 7.17 14.75
C HIS A 38 -11.68 6.49 15.56
N ALA A 39 -11.95 5.21 15.32
CA ALA A 39 -12.99 4.41 15.96
C ALA A 39 -12.43 3.04 16.42
N PRO A 40 -11.58 3.03 17.47
CA PRO A 40 -10.78 1.86 17.84
C PRO A 40 -11.60 0.61 18.15
N GLU A 41 -12.71 0.73 18.85
CA GLU A 41 -13.56 -0.41 19.21
C GLU A 41 -14.22 -1.06 17.97
N ASP A 42 -14.59 -0.26 16.99
CA ASP A 42 -15.24 -0.75 15.76
C ASP A 42 -14.24 -1.40 14.79
N TRP A 43 -13.02 -0.89 14.75
CA TRP A 43 -12.02 -1.28 13.74
C TRP A 43 -10.96 -2.26 14.22
N MET A 44 -10.76 -2.45 15.53
CA MET A 44 -9.69 -3.29 16.08
C MET A 44 -9.65 -4.68 15.46
N THR A 45 -10.79 -5.39 15.47
CA THR A 45 -10.86 -6.77 14.96
C THR A 45 -10.50 -6.86 13.48
N GLY A 46 -11.04 -5.94 12.66
CA GLY A 46 -10.74 -5.88 11.23
C GLY A 46 -9.29 -5.51 10.97
N TYR A 47 -8.75 -4.56 11.71
CA TYR A 47 -7.38 -4.11 11.56
C TYR A 47 -6.36 -5.19 11.94
N VAL A 48 -6.56 -5.85 13.09
CA VAL A 48 -5.69 -6.97 13.53
C VAL A 48 -5.69 -8.11 12.51
N ARG A 49 -6.86 -8.49 11.98
CA ARG A 49 -6.95 -9.53 10.93
C ARG A 49 -6.14 -9.18 9.68
N ASN A 50 -5.95 -7.90 9.39
CA ASN A 50 -5.22 -7.41 8.23
C ASN A 50 -3.75 -7.02 8.54
N GLY A 51 -3.17 -7.49 9.65
CA GLY A 51 -1.78 -7.25 10.03
C GLY A 51 -1.56 -6.02 10.90
N GLY A 52 -2.63 -5.49 11.49
CA GLY A 52 -2.56 -4.35 12.40
C GLY A 52 -1.88 -4.66 13.73
N LYS A 53 -1.87 -5.95 14.15
CA LYS A 53 -1.17 -6.37 15.36
C LYS A 53 0.32 -6.04 15.28
N GLU A 54 0.99 -6.45 14.21
CA GLU A 54 2.41 -6.21 13.99
C GLU A 54 2.72 -4.69 13.96
N THR A 55 1.82 -3.91 13.40
CA THR A 55 1.97 -2.45 13.36
C THR A 55 1.83 -1.85 14.76
N ILE A 56 0.82 -2.23 15.54
CA ILE A 56 0.62 -1.79 16.92
C ILE A 56 1.83 -2.17 17.77
N ASP A 57 2.25 -3.43 17.70
CA ASP A 57 3.40 -3.94 18.45
C ASP A 57 4.69 -3.19 18.06
N SER A 58 4.90 -2.86 16.81
CA SER A 58 6.08 -2.08 16.36
C SER A 58 6.07 -0.63 16.87
N LEU A 59 4.90 -0.03 17.01
CA LEU A 59 4.74 1.34 17.50
C LEU A 59 4.83 1.44 19.02
N LEU A 60 4.32 0.45 19.74
CA LEU A 60 4.28 0.44 21.21
C LEU A 60 5.30 -0.52 21.80
N HIS A 61 4.97 -1.78 21.86
CA HIS A 61 5.82 -2.92 22.24
C HIS A 61 5.11 -4.24 21.92
N SER A 62 5.87 -5.33 21.82
CA SER A 62 5.31 -6.67 21.60
C SER A 62 4.29 -7.03 22.68
N GLY A 63 3.10 -7.49 22.26
CA GLY A 63 2.01 -7.86 23.15
C GLY A 63 1.09 -6.72 23.57
N ALA A 64 1.25 -5.53 23.01
CA ALA A 64 0.41 -4.38 23.35
C ALA A 64 -1.09 -4.66 23.10
N THR A 65 -1.42 -5.46 22.08
CA THR A 65 -2.79 -5.83 21.73
C THR A 65 -3.46 -6.76 22.76
N GLU A 66 -2.67 -7.47 23.56
CA GLU A 66 -3.13 -8.33 24.65
C GLU A 66 -3.19 -7.59 26.00
N GLU A 67 -2.41 -6.51 26.15
CA GLU A 67 -2.25 -5.79 27.41
C GLU A 67 -3.24 -4.63 27.53
N TYR A 68 -3.56 -3.93 26.42
CA TYR A 68 -4.36 -2.72 26.42
C TYR A 68 -5.66 -2.87 25.62
N SER A 69 -6.69 -2.11 26.02
CA SER A 69 -7.90 -1.96 25.21
C SER A 69 -7.64 -1.22 23.91
N PRO A 70 -8.49 -1.41 22.88
CA PRO A 70 -8.37 -0.68 21.60
C PRO A 70 -8.28 0.84 21.78
N THR A 71 -9.09 1.38 22.68
CA THR A 71 -9.11 2.83 22.99
C THR A 71 -7.79 3.29 23.61
N GLU A 72 -7.22 2.55 24.56
CA GLU A 72 -5.92 2.87 25.17
C GLU A 72 -4.79 2.84 24.15
N ILE A 73 -4.76 1.81 23.29
CA ILE A 73 -3.79 1.68 22.18
C ILE A 73 -3.86 2.91 21.28
N ALA A 74 -5.06 3.27 20.82
CA ALA A 74 -5.25 4.42 19.92
C ALA A 74 -4.81 5.73 20.58
N MET A 75 -5.13 5.94 21.88
CA MET A 75 -4.68 7.11 22.63
C MET A 75 -3.15 7.18 22.76
N MET A 76 -2.49 6.06 23.08
CA MET A 76 -1.04 6.00 23.19
C MET A 76 -0.37 6.30 21.87
N ILE A 77 -0.85 5.70 20.76
CA ILE A 77 -0.29 5.93 19.42
C ILE A 77 -0.46 7.40 19.02
N ARG A 78 -1.66 7.97 19.16
CA ARG A 78 -1.91 9.39 18.83
C ARG A 78 -1.04 10.33 19.65
N SER A 79 -0.82 10.04 20.93
CA SER A 79 0.01 10.86 21.80
C SER A 79 1.50 10.77 21.44
N ARG A 80 2.02 9.55 21.20
CA ARG A 80 3.46 9.34 20.97
C ARG A 80 3.89 9.65 19.54
N TYR A 81 2.98 9.47 18.58
CA TYR A 81 3.27 9.54 17.14
C TYR A 81 2.36 10.53 16.39
N LYS A 82 1.98 11.63 17.07
CA LYS A 82 1.11 12.65 16.48
C LYS A 82 1.58 13.08 15.09
N ASP A 83 2.86 13.43 14.96
CA ASP A 83 3.42 13.92 13.69
C ASP A 83 3.40 12.85 12.57
N LEU A 84 3.50 11.56 12.93
CA LEU A 84 3.36 10.47 11.97
C LEU A 84 1.90 10.30 11.54
N VAL A 85 0.96 10.37 12.48
CA VAL A 85 -0.47 10.28 12.17
C VAL A 85 -0.90 11.44 11.26
N ASP A 86 -0.52 12.67 11.60
CA ASP A 86 -0.79 13.86 10.77
C ASP A 86 -0.17 13.69 9.38
N PHE A 87 1.07 13.20 9.30
CA PHE A 87 1.72 12.90 8.03
C PHE A 87 0.90 11.92 7.17
N LEU A 88 0.40 10.82 7.74
CA LEU A 88 -0.36 9.81 6.98
C LEU A 88 -1.73 10.34 6.50
N ILE A 89 -2.39 11.19 7.30
CA ILE A 89 -3.67 11.82 6.92
C ILE A 89 -3.52 12.62 5.62
N ASP A 90 -2.43 13.37 5.49
CA ASP A 90 -2.21 14.30 4.38
C ASP A 90 -1.61 13.64 3.12
N ARG A 91 -1.53 12.31 3.06
CA ARG A 91 -0.94 11.66 1.89
C ARG A 91 -1.88 11.66 0.69
N PRO A 92 -1.35 11.96 -0.52
CA PRO A 92 -2.12 11.90 -1.75
C PRO A 92 -2.52 10.46 -2.09
N LEU A 93 -3.62 10.31 -2.82
CA LEU A 93 -4.11 9.01 -3.32
C LEU A 93 -3.51 8.64 -4.68
N ASN A 94 -2.99 9.62 -5.40
CA ASN A 94 -2.40 9.46 -6.72
C ASN A 94 -1.30 10.48 -6.96
N PHE A 95 -0.47 10.22 -7.98
CA PHE A 95 0.56 11.13 -8.44
C PHE A 95 0.73 11.01 -9.96
N GLU A 96 0.66 12.12 -10.68
CA GLU A 96 0.93 12.18 -12.12
C GLU A 96 2.39 12.62 -12.39
N TRP A 97 3.06 11.89 -13.29
CA TRP A 97 4.36 12.28 -13.82
C TRP A 97 4.44 12.01 -15.33
N GLY A 98 4.30 13.04 -16.13
CA GLY A 98 4.27 12.92 -17.59
C GLY A 98 3.14 11.98 -18.06
N LYS A 99 3.52 10.88 -18.72
CA LYS A 99 2.55 9.87 -19.19
C LYS A 99 2.09 8.90 -18.08
N TYR A 100 2.72 8.92 -16.91
CA TYR A 100 2.43 7.97 -15.83
C TYR A 100 1.42 8.53 -14.84
N LEU A 101 0.62 7.63 -14.31
CA LEU A 101 -0.25 7.81 -13.16
C LEU A 101 0.09 6.74 -12.12
N PHE A 102 0.57 7.16 -10.96
CA PHE A 102 0.87 6.28 -9.84
C PHE A 102 -0.31 6.29 -8.87
N VAL A 103 -0.79 5.12 -8.49
CA VAL A 103 -1.91 4.92 -7.57
C VAL A 103 -1.64 3.69 -6.70
N HIS A 104 -2.30 3.59 -5.53
CA HIS A 104 -2.14 2.39 -4.71
C HIS A 104 -2.79 1.16 -5.37
N ALA A 105 -4.08 1.21 -5.73
CA ALA A 105 -4.82 0.05 -6.26
C ALA A 105 -5.22 0.19 -7.74
N GLY A 106 -5.71 1.35 -8.15
CA GLY A 106 -6.16 1.58 -9.52
C GLY A 106 -7.09 2.79 -9.63
N VAL A 107 -7.84 2.86 -10.73
CA VAL A 107 -8.84 3.89 -11.01
C VAL A 107 -10.12 3.28 -11.59
N ASP A 108 -11.24 3.96 -11.47
CA ASP A 108 -12.49 3.55 -12.12
C ASP A 108 -12.44 3.85 -13.64
N LEU A 109 -12.13 2.82 -14.44
CA LEU A 109 -12.02 2.91 -15.89
C LEU A 109 -13.36 3.12 -16.60
N THR A 110 -14.50 3.10 -15.89
CA THR A 110 -15.83 3.43 -16.44
C THR A 110 -16.07 4.93 -16.51
N LYS A 111 -15.28 5.74 -15.79
CA LYS A 111 -15.35 7.20 -15.80
C LYS A 111 -14.74 7.76 -17.08
N LYS A 112 -15.27 8.90 -17.52
CA LYS A 112 -14.70 9.64 -18.67
C LYS A 112 -13.35 10.27 -18.31
N ASP A 113 -13.24 10.80 -17.11
CA ASP A 113 -12.00 11.30 -16.53
C ASP A 113 -11.66 10.43 -15.31
N TRP A 114 -10.48 9.83 -15.29
CA TRP A 114 -10.01 9.03 -14.16
C TRP A 114 -9.97 9.82 -12.83
N LYS A 115 -9.92 11.15 -12.89
CA LYS A 115 -9.98 12.02 -11.71
C LYS A 115 -11.34 12.00 -11.00
N GLU A 116 -12.38 11.51 -11.67
CA GLU A 116 -13.71 11.28 -11.09
C GLU A 116 -13.80 9.94 -10.32
N THR A 117 -12.70 9.18 -10.22
CA THR A 117 -12.61 7.98 -9.41
C THR A 117 -12.92 8.29 -7.95
N ASP A 118 -13.78 7.49 -7.32
CA ASP A 118 -14.05 7.61 -5.89
C ASP A 118 -12.76 7.45 -5.08
N PRO A 119 -12.50 8.27 -4.06
CA PRO A 119 -11.31 8.13 -3.20
C PRO A 119 -11.05 6.72 -2.69
N ARG A 120 -12.11 5.97 -2.42
CA ARG A 120 -12.00 4.57 -2.00
C ARG A 120 -11.45 3.67 -3.11
N ASP A 121 -11.82 3.88 -4.36
CA ASP A 121 -11.38 3.05 -5.47
C ASP A 121 -9.87 3.21 -5.75
N PHE A 122 -9.29 4.40 -5.54
CA PHE A 122 -7.83 4.57 -5.63
C PHE A 122 -7.05 3.60 -4.74
N ILE A 123 -7.64 3.15 -3.62
CA ILE A 123 -6.98 2.31 -2.62
C ILE A 123 -7.57 0.91 -2.46
N TRP A 124 -8.69 0.58 -3.18
CA TRP A 124 -9.37 -0.71 -3.01
C TRP A 124 -9.76 -1.42 -4.30
N ILE A 125 -9.87 -0.73 -5.43
CA ILE A 125 -10.35 -1.30 -6.69
C ILE A 125 -9.51 -2.52 -7.11
N ARG A 126 -10.13 -3.53 -7.68
CA ARG A 126 -9.48 -4.77 -8.14
C ARG A 126 -9.94 -5.15 -9.55
N ASP A 127 -10.76 -6.19 -9.68
CA ASP A 127 -11.09 -6.87 -10.93
C ASP A 127 -11.60 -5.93 -12.03
N SER A 128 -12.47 -4.99 -11.71
CA SER A 128 -12.99 -4.02 -12.68
C SER A 128 -11.88 -3.13 -13.28
N PHE A 129 -10.83 -2.85 -12.50
CA PHE A 129 -9.66 -2.15 -12.99
C PHE A 129 -8.72 -3.09 -13.78
N HIS A 130 -8.42 -4.29 -13.25
CA HIS A 130 -7.46 -5.19 -13.88
C HIS A 130 -7.93 -5.66 -15.25
N THR A 131 -9.22 -6.02 -15.38
CA THR A 131 -9.83 -6.54 -16.62
C THR A 131 -10.38 -5.43 -17.53
N GLY A 132 -10.65 -4.24 -16.98
CA GLY A 132 -11.17 -3.10 -17.72
C GLY A 132 -10.16 -2.55 -18.73
N LYS A 133 -10.68 -1.98 -19.84
CA LYS A 133 -9.83 -1.32 -20.85
C LYS A 133 -9.35 0.04 -20.36
N ASN A 134 -8.05 0.26 -20.40
CA ASN A 134 -7.46 1.54 -20.01
C ASN A 134 -7.60 2.58 -21.14
N ASN A 135 -8.56 3.49 -21.00
CA ASN A 135 -8.80 4.60 -21.91
C ASN A 135 -8.37 5.97 -21.32
N THR A 136 -7.60 5.99 -20.25
CA THR A 136 -7.21 7.23 -19.53
C THR A 136 -6.15 8.05 -20.27
N GLY A 137 -5.48 7.48 -21.27
CA GLY A 137 -4.32 8.08 -21.93
C GLY A 137 -3.05 8.07 -21.07
N LYS A 138 -3.08 7.42 -19.90
CA LYS A 138 -1.95 7.28 -18.98
C LYS A 138 -1.46 5.82 -18.91
N THR A 139 -0.20 5.63 -18.62
CA THR A 139 0.32 4.36 -18.12
C THR A 139 0.13 4.35 -16.60
N ILE A 140 -0.68 3.42 -16.09
CA ILE A 140 -1.03 3.37 -14.66
C ILE A 140 -0.10 2.38 -13.95
N VAL A 141 0.64 2.88 -12.94
CA VAL A 141 1.51 2.06 -12.09
C VAL A 141 0.82 1.86 -10.75
N PHE A 142 0.67 0.60 -10.32
CA PHE A 142 -0.14 0.25 -9.15
C PHE A 142 0.42 -0.95 -8.37
N GLY A 143 -0.05 -1.13 -7.13
CA GLY A 143 0.20 -2.27 -6.26
C GLY A 143 -1.09 -2.92 -5.77
N HIS A 144 -1.23 -3.19 -4.46
CA HIS A 144 -2.43 -3.67 -3.78
C HIS A 144 -2.87 -5.09 -4.17
N THR A 145 -2.94 -5.40 -5.44
CA THR A 145 -3.18 -6.76 -5.93
C THR A 145 -1.85 -7.32 -6.39
N ILE A 146 -1.43 -8.37 -5.72
CA ILE A 146 -0.11 -8.97 -5.94
C ILE A 146 0.02 -9.53 -7.36
N THR A 147 1.18 -9.36 -7.97
CA THR A 147 1.44 -9.77 -9.36
C THR A 147 1.24 -11.26 -9.60
N PRO A 148 1.53 -12.19 -8.66
CA PRO A 148 1.16 -13.60 -8.80
C PRO A 148 -0.33 -13.82 -9.10
N MET A 149 -1.23 -13.10 -8.44
CA MET A 149 -2.68 -13.19 -8.72
C MET A 149 -3.02 -12.65 -10.11
N LEU A 150 -2.37 -11.55 -10.52
CA LEU A 150 -2.60 -10.94 -11.84
C LEU A 150 -2.09 -11.83 -12.99
N HIS A 151 -1.01 -12.56 -12.77
CA HIS A 151 -0.49 -13.57 -13.71
C HIS A 151 -1.33 -14.85 -13.73
N GLY A 152 -2.11 -15.13 -12.68
CA GLY A 152 -2.76 -16.44 -12.48
C GLY A 152 -1.75 -17.55 -12.19
N ASP A 153 -0.55 -17.19 -11.78
CA ASP A 153 0.55 -18.08 -11.44
C ASP A 153 1.23 -17.61 -10.15
N MET A 154 0.98 -18.33 -9.07
CA MET A 154 1.47 -18.00 -7.74
C MET A 154 3.00 -18.14 -7.56
N GLN A 155 3.71 -18.66 -8.56
CA GLN A 155 5.17 -18.78 -8.55
C GLN A 155 5.88 -17.57 -9.19
N THR A 156 5.12 -16.72 -9.89
CA THR A 156 5.66 -15.57 -10.64
C THR A 156 5.46 -14.28 -9.86
N THR A 157 6.53 -13.67 -9.40
CA THR A 157 6.51 -12.35 -8.72
C THR A 157 6.88 -11.18 -9.62
N ASP A 158 7.18 -11.45 -10.89
CA ASP A 158 7.56 -10.45 -11.91
C ASP A 158 6.52 -9.32 -12.03
N LEU A 159 6.95 -8.18 -12.57
CA LEU A 159 6.04 -7.08 -12.91
C LEU A 159 4.93 -7.57 -13.85
N TRP A 160 3.68 -7.23 -13.53
CA TRP A 160 2.55 -7.51 -14.41
C TRP A 160 2.31 -6.33 -15.36
N ILE A 161 2.31 -6.58 -16.67
CA ILE A 161 2.14 -5.52 -17.68
C ILE A 161 1.01 -5.92 -18.64
N SER A 162 -0.04 -5.11 -18.71
CA SER A 162 -1.16 -5.29 -19.64
C SER A 162 -1.88 -3.97 -19.87
N ASP A 163 -2.24 -3.67 -21.13
CA ASP A 163 -3.09 -2.54 -21.51
C ASP A 163 -2.69 -1.20 -20.83
N HIS A 164 -1.39 -0.83 -20.91
CA HIS A 164 -0.83 0.36 -20.26
C HIS A 164 -1.06 0.39 -18.74
N LYS A 165 -1.13 -0.75 -18.09
CA LYS A 165 -1.14 -0.94 -16.63
C LYS A 165 0.09 -1.71 -16.22
N ILE A 166 0.74 -1.31 -15.13
CA ILE A 166 1.96 -1.93 -14.60
C ILE A 166 1.73 -2.22 -13.12
N GLY A 167 1.50 -3.49 -12.79
CA GLY A 167 1.44 -3.98 -11.40
C GLY A 167 2.84 -4.25 -10.87
N ILE A 168 3.17 -3.70 -9.70
CA ILE A 168 4.51 -3.78 -9.10
C ILE A 168 4.54 -4.44 -7.72
N ASP A 169 3.41 -4.96 -7.24
CA ASP A 169 3.32 -5.61 -5.92
C ASP A 169 3.67 -7.10 -6.04
N GLY A 170 4.93 -7.44 -5.86
CA GLY A 170 5.41 -8.82 -5.90
C GLY A 170 5.01 -9.67 -4.67
N GLY A 171 4.18 -9.18 -3.76
CA GLY A 171 3.68 -9.94 -2.60
C GLY A 171 4.73 -10.20 -1.53
N ALA A 172 5.66 -9.28 -1.29
CA ALA A 172 6.79 -9.47 -0.38
C ALA A 172 6.39 -9.89 1.04
N VAL A 173 5.27 -9.39 1.56
CA VAL A 173 4.77 -9.75 2.90
C VAL A 173 4.38 -11.22 2.99
N PHE A 174 4.07 -11.86 1.88
CA PHE A 174 3.73 -13.29 1.78
C PHE A 174 4.93 -14.16 1.35
N GLY A 175 6.13 -13.62 1.33
CA GLY A 175 7.34 -14.34 0.91
C GLY A 175 7.73 -14.12 -0.57
N GLY A 176 7.01 -13.26 -1.29
CA GLY A 176 7.36 -12.84 -2.64
C GLY A 176 8.40 -11.71 -2.66
N SER A 177 8.32 -10.81 -3.63
CA SER A 177 9.34 -9.81 -3.90
C SER A 177 8.88 -8.37 -3.67
N VAL A 178 9.83 -7.49 -3.35
CA VAL A 178 9.68 -6.03 -3.46
C VAL A 178 10.33 -5.58 -4.76
N HIS A 179 9.63 -4.78 -5.56
CA HIS A 179 10.15 -4.17 -6.77
C HIS A 179 10.52 -2.71 -6.57
N GLY A 180 11.73 -2.34 -6.97
CA GLY A 180 12.20 -0.96 -7.11
C GLY A 180 12.29 -0.60 -8.59
N VAL A 181 11.23 -0.05 -9.18
CA VAL A 181 11.16 0.18 -10.62
C VAL A 181 11.59 1.59 -10.99
N ILE A 182 12.57 1.71 -11.86
CA ILE A 182 13.05 2.97 -12.41
C ILE A 182 12.36 3.24 -13.75
N PHE A 183 11.71 4.40 -13.85
CA PHE A 183 11.03 4.85 -15.06
C PHE A 183 11.73 6.07 -15.68
N ASP A 184 11.68 6.16 -17.00
CA ASP A 184 11.86 7.41 -17.75
C ASP A 184 10.60 7.70 -18.60
N GLN A 185 10.63 8.77 -19.39
CA GLN A 185 9.49 9.10 -20.26
C GLN A 185 9.31 8.11 -21.42
N LYS A 186 10.25 7.18 -21.66
CA LYS A 186 10.12 6.14 -22.69
C LYS A 186 9.52 4.85 -22.14
N GLY A 187 9.84 4.49 -20.89
CA GLY A 187 9.35 3.23 -20.30
C GLY A 187 10.05 2.87 -18.99
N ILE A 188 10.04 1.57 -18.68
CA ILE A 188 10.82 0.99 -17.59
C ILE A 188 12.29 0.99 -18.03
N VAL A 189 13.13 1.61 -17.21
CA VAL A 189 14.60 1.60 -17.40
C VAL A 189 15.22 0.39 -16.72
N GLN A 190 14.75 0.10 -15.49
CA GLN A 190 15.27 -0.99 -14.69
C GLN A 190 14.21 -1.42 -13.66
N ASP A 191 14.16 -2.69 -13.38
CA ASP A 191 13.50 -3.28 -12.22
C ASP A 191 14.58 -3.88 -11.31
N ILE A 192 14.57 -3.46 -10.05
CA ILE A 192 15.45 -3.96 -9.00
C ILE A 192 14.57 -4.80 -8.08
N GLU A 193 14.63 -6.09 -8.23
CA GLU A 193 13.87 -7.03 -7.43
C GLU A 193 14.64 -7.42 -6.17
N TYR A 194 13.96 -7.38 -5.03
CA TYR A 194 14.48 -7.91 -3.77
C TYR A 194 13.54 -9.00 -3.25
N GLN A 195 14.01 -10.23 -3.28
CA GLN A 195 13.24 -11.38 -2.81
C GLN A 195 13.22 -11.45 -1.29
N ASN A 196 12.04 -11.69 -0.70
CA ASN A 196 11.93 -11.93 0.73
C ASN A 196 12.42 -13.35 1.06
N MET A 197 13.62 -13.44 1.67
CA MET A 197 14.26 -14.70 2.05
C MET A 197 13.77 -15.28 3.37
N SER A 198 12.77 -14.69 4.04
CA SER A 198 12.37 -15.04 5.41
C SER A 198 11.40 -16.23 5.54
N GLY A 199 11.13 -16.96 4.47
CA GLY A 199 10.32 -18.19 4.51
C GLY A 199 9.71 -18.57 3.16
N PRO A 200 9.09 -19.76 3.07
CA PRO A 200 8.37 -20.15 1.87
C PRO A 200 7.17 -19.23 1.68
N TRP A 201 6.87 -18.92 0.43
CA TRP A 201 5.65 -18.26 -0.01
C TRP A 201 4.43 -18.96 0.61
N GLN A 202 3.70 -18.27 1.48
CA GLN A 202 2.46 -18.76 2.09
C GLN A 202 1.41 -17.64 2.03
N PRO A 203 0.64 -17.54 0.95
CA PRO A 203 -0.48 -16.61 0.91
C PRO A 203 -1.60 -17.17 1.81
N ASP A 204 -1.82 -16.54 2.95
CA ASP A 204 -3.04 -16.73 3.74
C ASP A 204 -4.15 -15.88 3.10
N PHE A 205 -5.07 -16.54 2.40
CA PHE A 205 -6.30 -15.95 1.84
C PHE A 205 -7.50 -16.23 2.72
#